data_3bf759c7a85d1752b41e525650f924ba
#
_entry.id   3bf759c7a85d1752b41e525650f924ba
#
_cell.length_a   1.000
_cell.length_b   1.000
_cell.length_c   1.000
_cell.angle_alpha   90.00
_cell.angle_beta   90.00
_cell.angle_gamma   90.00
#
_symmetry.space_group_name_H-M   'P 1'
#
loop_
_entity.id
_entity.type
_entity.pdbx_description
1 polymer ?
#
loop_
_entity_poly.entity_id
_entity_poly.type
_entity_poly.pdbx_seq_one_letter_code
_entity_poly.pdbx_strand_id
1 'polypeptide(L)'
;MNILITGAKGFIGKNLCAQLNNIATNRARWYKVDPNITIMEYDIDSGFEQLEAYCKKADFVFNLAGTNRPKDVSEFMKGNFDFTFTLLNTLKKYGNKCPVMISSSSQAALDNPYGQSKKAGEDLMFQYAEETGAKVLIYRFPNLFGKWCRPNYNSVI
;
A
#
# COMPACT_ATOMS: atom_id res chain seq x y z
N MET A 1 7.65 10.49 12.88
CA MET A 1 7.73 9.67 11.65
C MET A 1 6.45 9.81 10.87
N ASN A 2 6.54 10.22 9.59
CA ASN A 2 5.40 10.41 8.68
C ASN A 2 5.17 9.14 7.88
N ILE A 3 4.03 8.50 8.06
CA ILE A 3 3.69 7.23 7.39
C ILE A 3 2.58 7.49 6.37
N LEU A 4 2.89 7.32 5.09
CA LEU A 4 1.90 7.37 4.02
C LEU A 4 1.25 5.99 3.85
N ILE A 5 -0.08 5.96 3.90
CA ILE A 5 -0.88 4.75 3.68
C ILE A 5 -1.81 5.01 2.50
N THR A 6 -1.57 4.34 1.38
CA THR A 6 -2.49 4.36 0.25
C THR A 6 -3.51 3.23 0.38
N GLY A 7 -4.74 3.43 -0.09
CA GLY A 7 -5.83 2.48 0.19
C GLY A 7 -6.25 2.46 1.66
N ALA A 8 -6.11 3.60 2.35
CA ALA A 8 -6.34 3.74 3.79
C ALA A 8 -7.77 3.36 4.22
N LYS A 9 -8.76 3.59 3.37
CA LYS A 9 -10.17 3.26 3.61
C LYS A 9 -10.53 1.80 3.26
N GLY A 10 -9.58 1.05 2.68
CA GLY A 10 -9.72 -0.36 2.39
C GLY A 10 -9.67 -1.24 3.66
N PHE A 11 -9.90 -2.56 3.49
CA PHE A 11 -9.89 -3.51 4.61
C PHE A 11 -8.57 -3.50 5.38
N ILE A 12 -7.45 -3.68 4.68
CA ILE A 12 -6.12 -3.71 5.31
C ILE A 12 -5.76 -2.31 5.82
N GLY A 13 -6.03 -1.26 5.03
CA GLY A 13 -5.73 0.13 5.38
C GLY A 13 -6.36 0.56 6.69
N LYS A 14 -7.66 0.29 6.89
CA LYS A 14 -8.36 0.59 8.15
C LYS A 14 -7.73 -0.11 9.35
N ASN A 15 -7.38 -1.38 9.21
CA ASN A 15 -6.74 -2.14 10.30
C ASN A 15 -5.35 -1.56 10.63
N LEU A 16 -4.56 -1.23 9.61
CA LEU A 16 -3.24 -0.63 9.79
C LEU A 16 -3.34 0.76 10.42
N CYS A 17 -4.21 1.64 9.91
CA CYS A 17 -4.42 2.98 10.47
C CYS A 17 -4.85 2.90 11.95
N ALA A 18 -5.79 2.01 12.29
CA ALA A 18 -6.21 1.82 13.67
C ALA A 18 -5.07 1.33 14.57
N GLN A 19 -4.24 0.41 14.09
CA GLN A 19 -3.10 -0.11 14.86
C GLN A 19 -2.00 0.95 15.05
N LEU A 20 -1.65 1.69 14.00
CA LEU A 20 -0.69 2.79 14.11
C LEU A 20 -1.18 3.90 15.06
N ASN A 21 -2.49 4.19 15.04
CA ASN A 21 -3.08 5.14 15.98
C ASN A 21 -3.02 4.63 17.43
N ASN A 22 -3.19 3.32 17.67
CA ASN A 22 -2.99 2.72 19.00
C ASN A 22 -1.53 2.84 19.47
N ILE A 23 -0.56 2.75 18.56
CA ILE A 23 0.86 2.97 18.89
C ILE A 23 1.08 4.47 19.21
N ALA A 24 0.64 5.36 18.34
CA ALA A 24 0.79 6.81 18.51
C ALA A 24 0.16 7.34 19.80
N THR A 25 -0.93 6.71 20.27
CA THR A 25 -1.62 7.05 21.52
C THR A 25 -1.17 6.24 22.74
N ASN A 26 -0.06 5.51 22.65
CA ASN A 26 0.49 4.65 23.71
C ASN A 26 -0.47 3.55 24.22
N ARG A 27 -1.46 3.16 23.43
CA ARG A 27 -2.38 2.06 23.76
C ARG A 27 -1.80 0.69 23.41
N ALA A 28 -0.83 0.63 22.48
CA ALA A 28 -0.16 -0.58 22.03
C ALA A 28 1.36 -0.49 22.32
N ARG A 29 1.73 -0.62 23.60
CA ARG A 29 3.10 -0.38 24.10
C ARG A 29 4.10 -1.52 23.84
N TRP A 30 3.63 -2.67 23.39
CA TRP A 30 4.47 -3.84 23.10
C TRP A 30 5.24 -3.73 21.78
N TYR A 31 4.87 -2.79 20.90
CA TYR A 31 5.64 -2.49 19.71
C TYR A 31 6.83 -1.60 20.05
N LYS A 32 8.02 -2.02 19.61
CA LYS A 32 9.26 -1.22 19.74
C LYS A 32 9.36 -0.19 18.61
N VAL A 33 8.36 0.67 18.51
CA VAL A 33 8.25 1.75 17.52
C VAL A 33 8.05 3.05 18.26
N ASP A 34 8.73 4.12 17.81
CA ASP A 34 8.52 5.46 18.33
C ASP A 34 7.04 5.86 18.16
N PRO A 35 6.33 6.22 19.24
CA PRO A 35 4.93 6.63 19.17
C PRO A 35 4.72 7.96 18.43
N ASN A 36 5.76 8.74 18.16
CA ASN A 36 5.65 9.99 17.41
C ASN A 36 5.40 9.72 15.92
N ILE A 37 4.19 9.25 15.61
CA ILE A 37 3.75 8.87 14.27
C ILE A 37 2.69 9.86 13.79
N THR A 38 2.88 10.37 12.56
CA THR A 38 1.86 11.08 11.78
C THR A 38 1.37 10.17 10.66
N ILE A 39 0.08 9.82 10.69
CA ILE A 39 -0.54 8.98 9.67
C ILE A 39 -1.07 9.88 8.55
N MET A 40 -0.64 9.63 7.32
CA MET A 40 -1.07 10.34 6.11
C MET A 40 -1.90 9.37 5.27
N GLU A 41 -3.23 9.49 5.40
CA GLU A 41 -4.17 8.62 4.71
C GLU A 41 -4.45 9.12 3.29
N TYR A 42 -4.30 8.23 2.30
CA TYR A 42 -4.61 8.49 0.89
C TYR A 42 -5.52 7.39 0.34
N ASP A 43 -6.56 7.78 -0.39
CA ASP A 43 -7.49 6.82 -1.00
C ASP A 43 -8.05 7.37 -2.33
N ILE A 44 -8.95 6.64 -2.98
CA ILE A 44 -9.48 6.94 -4.31
C ILE A 44 -10.15 8.32 -4.42
N ASP A 45 -10.66 8.84 -3.33
CA ASP A 45 -11.26 10.18 -3.23
C ASP A 45 -10.25 11.30 -2.91
N SER A 46 -8.98 10.95 -2.75
CA SER A 46 -7.90 11.90 -2.54
C SER A 46 -7.38 12.47 -3.86
N GLY A 47 -7.10 13.77 -3.89
CA GLY A 47 -6.54 14.43 -5.08
C GLY A 47 -5.04 14.15 -5.28
N PHE A 48 -4.56 14.30 -6.52
CA PHE A 48 -3.15 14.11 -6.87
C PHE A 48 -2.22 15.07 -6.11
N GLU A 49 -2.65 16.32 -5.89
CA GLU A 49 -1.88 17.29 -5.10
C GLU A 49 -1.60 16.81 -3.67
N GLN A 50 -2.56 16.08 -3.07
CA GLN A 50 -2.38 15.47 -1.76
C GLN A 50 -1.32 14.35 -1.80
N LEU A 51 -1.31 13.53 -2.86
CA LEU A 51 -0.27 12.50 -3.06
C LEU A 51 1.12 13.14 -3.12
N GLU A 52 1.26 14.20 -3.91
CA GLU A 52 2.52 14.95 -4.02
C GLU A 52 2.97 15.52 -2.68
N ALA A 53 2.06 16.16 -1.94
CA ALA A 53 2.35 16.72 -0.62
C ALA A 53 2.79 15.63 0.38
N TYR A 54 2.21 14.43 0.31
CA TYR A 54 2.57 13.32 1.16
C TYR A 54 3.89 12.68 0.75
N CYS A 55 4.12 12.47 -0.54
CA CYS A 55 5.37 11.91 -1.06
C CYS A 55 6.60 12.77 -0.74
N LYS A 56 6.44 14.11 -0.64
CA LYS A 56 7.53 15.01 -0.24
C LYS A 56 8.07 14.76 1.14
N LYS A 57 7.25 14.31 2.08
CA LYS A 57 7.56 14.23 3.52
C LYS A 57 7.40 12.85 4.15
N ALA A 58 7.03 11.85 3.37
CA ALA A 58 6.90 10.49 3.87
C ALA A 58 8.24 9.92 4.33
N ASP A 59 8.26 9.32 5.52
CA ASP A 59 9.40 8.55 6.05
C ASP A 59 9.23 7.06 5.78
N PHE A 60 8.01 6.61 5.52
CA PHE A 60 7.65 5.24 5.14
C PHE A 60 6.34 5.25 4.34
N VAL A 61 6.23 4.35 3.35
CA VAL A 61 5.02 4.18 2.54
C VAL A 61 4.49 2.76 2.64
N PHE A 62 3.21 2.62 3.01
CA PHE A 62 2.43 1.39 2.84
C PHE A 62 1.54 1.55 1.61
N ASN A 63 1.92 0.94 0.49
CA ASN A 63 1.11 0.91 -0.72
C ASN A 63 0.11 -0.26 -0.64
N LEU A 64 -1.08 0.03 -0.08
CA LEU A 64 -2.18 -0.92 0.09
C LEU A 64 -3.31 -0.69 -0.93
N ALA A 65 -3.22 0.40 -1.72
CA ALA A 65 -4.15 0.65 -2.81
C ALA A 65 -4.07 -0.47 -3.84
N GLY A 66 -5.22 -0.92 -4.28
CA GLY A 66 -5.29 -1.96 -5.29
C GLY A 66 -6.71 -2.44 -5.54
N THR A 67 -6.93 -3.02 -6.71
CA THR A 67 -8.21 -3.59 -7.14
C THR A 67 -8.17 -5.10 -7.02
N ASN A 68 -9.17 -5.70 -6.37
CA ASN A 68 -9.23 -7.15 -6.13
C ASN A 68 -10.38 -7.86 -6.85
N ARG A 69 -11.55 -7.21 -6.98
CA ARG A 69 -12.72 -7.72 -7.70
C ARG A 69 -13.35 -6.61 -8.53
N PRO A 70 -12.73 -6.26 -9.65
CA PRO A 70 -13.28 -5.25 -10.56
C PRO A 70 -14.47 -5.81 -11.34
N LYS A 71 -15.23 -4.91 -11.93
CA LYS A 71 -16.26 -5.27 -12.91
C LYS A 71 -15.64 -5.62 -14.26
N ASP A 72 -14.55 -4.97 -14.62
CA ASP A 72 -13.80 -5.19 -15.84
C ASP A 72 -12.35 -5.63 -15.52
N VAL A 73 -11.84 -6.61 -16.25
CA VAL A 73 -10.47 -7.15 -16.06
C VAL A 73 -9.39 -6.07 -16.23
N SER A 74 -9.63 -5.07 -17.10
CA SER A 74 -8.69 -3.96 -17.32
C SER A 74 -8.46 -3.10 -16.06
N GLU A 75 -9.42 -3.08 -15.14
CA GLU A 75 -9.31 -2.34 -13.88
C GLU A 75 -8.24 -2.94 -12.95
N PHE A 76 -7.85 -4.21 -13.12
CA PHE A 76 -6.73 -4.78 -12.37
C PHE A 76 -5.42 -4.04 -12.65
N MET A 77 -5.14 -3.76 -13.91
CA MET A 77 -3.93 -3.03 -14.28
C MET A 77 -3.98 -1.59 -13.77
N LYS A 78 -5.09 -0.88 -13.96
CA LYS A 78 -5.27 0.49 -13.43
C LYS A 78 -5.05 0.57 -11.92
N GLY A 79 -5.68 -0.30 -11.16
CA GLY A 79 -5.62 -0.24 -9.70
C GLY A 79 -4.33 -0.77 -9.09
N ASN A 80 -3.70 -1.77 -9.71
CA ASN A 80 -2.53 -2.43 -9.14
C ASN A 80 -1.21 -1.97 -9.75
N PHE A 81 -1.18 -1.69 -11.06
CA PHE A 81 0.03 -1.26 -11.77
C PHE A 81 0.10 0.26 -11.91
N ASP A 82 -0.89 0.90 -12.57
CA ASP A 82 -0.80 2.32 -12.91
C ASP A 82 -0.70 3.21 -11.66
N PHE A 83 -1.43 2.88 -10.60
CA PHE A 83 -1.33 3.64 -9.36
C PHE A 83 0.05 3.44 -8.69
N THR A 84 0.56 2.20 -8.64
CA THR A 84 1.91 1.94 -8.11
C THR A 84 2.97 2.70 -8.91
N PHE A 85 2.88 2.70 -10.23
CA PHE A 85 3.76 3.48 -11.11
C PHE A 85 3.70 4.98 -10.80
N THR A 86 2.50 5.53 -10.64
CA THR A 86 2.29 6.94 -10.28
C THR A 86 2.91 7.28 -8.94
N LEU A 87 2.68 6.46 -7.91
CA LEU A 87 3.24 6.66 -6.58
C LEU A 87 4.77 6.68 -6.59
N LEU A 88 5.39 5.66 -7.22
CA LEU A 88 6.85 5.53 -7.27
C LEU A 88 7.49 6.67 -8.07
N ASN A 89 6.89 7.09 -9.19
CA ASN A 89 7.36 8.24 -9.94
C ASN A 89 7.20 9.56 -9.17
N THR A 90 6.15 9.69 -8.35
CA THR A 90 5.98 10.86 -7.49
C THR A 90 7.07 10.93 -6.43
N LEU A 91 7.41 9.80 -5.79
CA LEU A 91 8.55 9.73 -4.86
C LEU A 91 9.87 10.08 -5.56
N LYS A 92 10.13 9.53 -6.77
CA LYS A 92 11.31 9.87 -7.57
C LYS A 92 11.37 11.38 -7.90
N LYS A 93 10.25 11.96 -8.32
CA LYS A 93 10.14 13.40 -8.64
C LYS A 93 10.62 14.29 -7.50
N TYR A 94 10.34 13.90 -6.27
CA TYR A 94 10.74 14.66 -5.08
C TYR A 94 12.02 14.14 -4.40
N GLY A 95 12.74 13.22 -5.03
CA GLY A 95 13.97 12.66 -4.50
C GLY A 95 13.79 11.89 -3.18
N ASN A 96 12.55 11.51 -2.84
CA ASN A 96 12.26 10.79 -1.62
C ASN A 96 12.55 9.30 -1.80
N LYS A 97 13.51 8.78 -1.05
CA LYS A 97 13.96 7.38 -1.06
C LYS A 97 13.53 6.62 0.18
N CYS A 98 12.45 7.06 0.81
CA CYS A 98 11.92 6.33 1.99
C CYS A 98 11.55 4.89 1.63
N PRO A 99 11.58 3.97 2.59
CA PRO A 99 11.15 2.59 2.37
C PRO A 99 9.70 2.54 1.88
N VAL A 100 9.44 1.68 0.89
CA VAL A 100 8.10 1.44 0.34
C VAL A 100 7.73 -0.02 0.47
N MET A 101 6.60 -0.30 1.07
CA MET A 101 5.99 -1.63 1.15
C MET A 101 4.80 -1.72 0.18
N ILE A 102 4.70 -2.80 -0.58
CA ILE A 102 3.52 -3.10 -1.40
C ILE A 102 2.79 -4.35 -0.90
N SER A 103 1.47 -4.25 -0.85
CA SER A 103 0.59 -5.40 -0.66
C SER A 103 0.43 -6.17 -1.97
N SER A 104 1.19 -7.25 -2.13
CA SER A 104 1.03 -8.20 -3.22
C SER A 104 0.12 -9.37 -2.79
N SER A 105 0.10 -10.44 -3.55
CA SER A 105 -0.73 -11.61 -3.31
C SER A 105 0.04 -12.90 -3.59
N SER A 106 -0.28 -13.97 -2.87
CA SER A 106 0.18 -15.31 -3.23
C SER A 106 -0.20 -15.69 -4.68
N GLN A 107 -1.26 -15.09 -5.23
CA GLN A 107 -1.66 -15.27 -6.62
C GLN A 107 -0.72 -14.61 -7.65
N ALA A 108 0.21 -13.75 -7.23
CA ALA A 108 1.23 -13.21 -8.14
C ALA A 108 2.12 -14.28 -8.79
N ALA A 109 2.12 -15.50 -8.25
CA ALA A 109 2.77 -16.67 -8.84
C ALA A 109 1.90 -17.44 -9.86
N LEU A 110 0.63 -17.05 -10.04
CA LEU A 110 -0.35 -17.73 -10.88
C LEU A 110 -0.58 -16.97 -12.18
N ASP A 111 -0.86 -17.74 -13.26
CA ASP A 111 -1.20 -17.18 -14.57
C ASP A 111 -2.69 -16.86 -14.66
N ASN A 112 -3.09 -15.75 -14.01
CA ASN A 112 -4.43 -15.17 -14.12
C ASN A 112 -4.31 -13.63 -14.11
N PRO A 113 -5.33 -12.89 -14.60
CA PRO A 113 -5.25 -11.43 -14.74
C PRO A 113 -4.94 -10.69 -13.43
N TYR A 114 -5.49 -11.15 -12.31
CA TYR A 114 -5.20 -10.58 -11.00
C TYR A 114 -3.74 -10.83 -10.58
N GLY A 115 -3.28 -12.07 -10.69
CA GLY A 115 -1.90 -12.45 -10.38
C GLY A 115 -0.89 -11.70 -11.24
N GLN A 116 -1.13 -11.60 -12.54
CA GLN A 116 -0.30 -10.84 -13.47
C GLN A 116 -0.23 -9.36 -13.10
N SER A 117 -1.35 -8.73 -12.72
CA SER A 117 -1.34 -7.33 -12.28
C SER A 117 -0.56 -7.09 -10.98
N LYS A 118 -0.64 -8.04 -10.04
CA LYS A 118 0.16 -8.00 -8.80
C LYS A 118 1.64 -8.20 -9.09
N LYS A 119 1.98 -9.14 -9.96
CA LYS A 119 3.37 -9.37 -10.39
C LYS A 119 3.96 -8.14 -11.08
N ALA A 120 3.21 -7.50 -11.97
CA ALA A 120 3.64 -6.27 -12.62
C ALA A 120 3.93 -5.14 -11.59
N GLY A 121 3.13 -5.04 -10.53
CA GLY A 121 3.40 -4.13 -9.41
C GLY A 121 4.69 -4.47 -8.65
N GLU A 122 4.98 -5.76 -8.44
CA GLU A 122 6.25 -6.20 -7.84
C GLU A 122 7.45 -5.83 -8.72
N ASP A 123 7.33 -6.02 -10.04
CA ASP A 123 8.41 -5.68 -10.98
C ASP A 123 8.72 -4.18 -10.99
N LEU A 124 7.69 -3.32 -10.89
CA LEU A 124 7.89 -1.89 -10.67
C LEU A 124 8.66 -1.58 -9.38
N MET A 125 8.38 -2.29 -8.30
CA MET A 125 9.10 -2.10 -7.03
C MET A 125 10.58 -2.47 -7.15
N PHE A 126 10.90 -3.56 -7.83
CA PHE A 126 12.29 -3.95 -8.08
C PHE A 126 13.02 -2.92 -8.94
N GLN A 127 12.39 -2.49 -10.06
CA GLN A 127 12.94 -1.44 -10.90
C GLN A 127 13.19 -0.14 -10.11
N TYR A 128 12.22 0.28 -9.29
CA TYR A 128 12.37 1.46 -8.44
C TYR A 128 13.54 1.34 -7.47
N ALA A 129 13.72 0.16 -6.86
CA ALA A 129 14.85 -0.09 -5.96
C ALA A 129 16.20 0.01 -6.68
N GLU A 130 16.30 -0.57 -7.88
CA GLU A 130 17.52 -0.51 -8.71
C GLU A 130 17.86 0.93 -9.12
N GLU A 131 16.86 1.70 -9.56
CA GLU A 131 17.04 3.07 -10.03
C GLU A 131 17.38 4.06 -8.91
N THR A 132 16.84 3.85 -7.71
CA THR A 132 16.91 4.86 -6.64
C THR A 132 17.78 4.45 -5.46
N GLY A 133 18.02 3.17 -5.27
CA GLY A 133 18.61 2.60 -4.06
C GLY A 133 17.65 2.60 -2.85
N ALA A 134 16.36 2.89 -3.05
CA ALA A 134 15.37 2.85 -1.99
C ALA A 134 15.09 1.40 -1.54
N LYS A 135 14.80 1.22 -0.25
CA LYS A 135 14.39 -0.07 0.29
C LYS A 135 12.96 -0.39 -0.11
N VAL A 136 12.73 -1.56 -0.70
CA VAL A 136 11.39 -2.05 -1.04
C VAL A 136 11.06 -3.32 -0.27
N LEU A 137 9.78 -3.49 0.06
CA LEU A 137 9.24 -4.62 0.81
C LEU A 137 8.01 -5.14 0.06
N ILE A 138 8.05 -6.39 -0.35
CA ILE A 138 6.95 -7.03 -1.09
C ILE A 138 6.32 -8.09 -0.19
N TYR A 139 5.05 -7.88 0.17
CA TYR A 139 4.31 -8.82 0.99
C TYR A 139 3.24 -9.52 0.14
N ARG A 140 3.46 -10.80 -0.18
CA ARG A 140 2.49 -11.66 -0.85
C ARG A 140 1.51 -12.21 0.17
N PHE A 141 0.41 -11.53 0.35
CA PHE A 141 -0.63 -11.96 1.28
C PHE A 141 -1.41 -13.17 0.73
N PRO A 142 -1.73 -14.15 1.58
CA PRO A 142 -2.78 -15.14 1.33
C PRO A 142 -4.16 -14.49 1.53
N ASN A 143 -5.21 -15.32 1.64
CA ASN A 143 -6.51 -14.83 2.11
C ASN A 143 -6.39 -14.24 3.52
N LEU A 144 -6.91 -13.02 3.67
CA LEU A 144 -6.88 -12.28 4.94
C LEU A 144 -8.28 -12.25 5.55
N PHE A 145 -8.32 -12.26 6.87
CA PHE A 145 -9.54 -12.11 7.66
C PHE A 145 -9.29 -11.12 8.81
N GLY A 146 -10.36 -10.53 9.33
CA GLY A 146 -10.26 -9.60 10.45
C GLY A 146 -11.37 -8.56 10.46
N LYS A 147 -11.27 -7.61 11.38
CA LYS A 147 -12.23 -6.52 11.55
C LYS A 147 -12.35 -5.72 10.24
N TRP A 148 -13.57 -5.30 9.90
CA TRP A 148 -13.92 -4.57 8.66
C TRP A 148 -13.72 -5.35 7.36
N CYS A 149 -13.55 -6.67 7.42
CA CYS A 149 -13.66 -7.51 6.25
C CYS A 149 -15.07 -7.40 5.65
N ARG A 150 -15.15 -7.30 4.32
CA ARG A 150 -16.47 -7.22 3.65
C ARG A 150 -17.12 -8.61 3.67
N PRO A 151 -18.38 -8.74 4.11
CA PRO A 151 -19.11 -10.00 4.02
C PRO A 151 -19.16 -10.51 2.58
N ASN A 152 -19.04 -11.81 2.39
CA ASN A 152 -19.09 -12.46 1.08
C ASN A 152 -18.09 -11.96 0.05
N TYR A 153 -16.95 -11.41 0.49
CA TYR A 153 -15.96 -10.85 -0.42
C TYR A 153 -14.74 -11.76 -0.61
N ASN A 154 -13.85 -11.89 0.35
CA ASN A 154 -12.65 -12.74 0.27
C ASN A 154 -12.32 -13.41 1.60
N SER A 155 -13.23 -13.38 2.53
CA SER A 155 -13.08 -13.99 3.83
C SER A 155 -13.69 -15.38 3.83
N VAL A 156 -13.00 -16.32 4.45
CA VAL A 156 -13.49 -17.70 4.68
C VAL A 156 -14.35 -17.76 5.96
N ILE A 157 -14.40 -16.67 6.72
CA ILE A 157 -15.09 -16.53 8.01
C ILE A 157 -16.11 -15.42 7.90
#